data_8fa8a7b881e81f758793e0eaa667b186
#
_entry.id   8fa8a7b881e81f758793e0eaa667b186
#
_cell.length_a   1.000
_cell.length_b   1.000
_cell.length_c   1.000
_cell.angle_alpha   90.00
_cell.angle_beta   90.00
_cell.angle_gamma   90.00
#
_symmetry.space_group_name_H-M   'P 1'
#
loop_
_entity.id
_entity.type
_entity.pdbx_description
1 polymer ?
#
loop_
_entity_poly.entity_id
_entity_poly.type
_entity_poly.pdbx_seq_one_letter_code
_entity_poly.pdbx_strand_id
1 'polypeptide(L)'
;MKKLFTLFAVAVMAFAAQAATLTVCDGGVDGYYSSTVPIYGLWADTEGTMGQMIYPAEMLEDMVGQEITEVKFYTTAYYYNTYSDPSYISYGDSINFEGATVQLAFLPVENGFEGAAIYGARPVAVTEPIYGDDNMTFVLDEPYVYEGGDLLIECKVIETEGDYGTTNFFGAGFDEGTNCCYYGYNGYSGWTEAIFDFLPMVTFNYEAGETPEEPTDLTAAPTFNGYTTDGIHAYFVEIVPTEPSVIYYRVQFPDGTWTEWDVYEEVLSFVGEGMYRVEAYAVADGKLPSYQIAYECYVSPIVGIDEVNAGKTVAGVRYFNMAGQEMQEANGMTIVVTTYTDGTTSAVKVMK
;
A
#
# COMPACT_ATOMS: atom_id res chain seq x y z
N MET A 1 24.31 52.31 -23.25
CA MET A 1 23.34 51.24 -23.08
C MET A 1 23.68 50.51 -21.79
N LYS A 2 22.98 50.86 -20.72
CA LYS A 2 23.15 50.23 -19.39
C LYS A 2 22.22 49.05 -19.31
N LYS A 3 22.77 47.83 -19.19
CA LYS A 3 21.98 46.61 -18.92
C LYS A 3 21.62 46.58 -17.45
N LEU A 4 20.34 46.74 -17.18
CA LEU A 4 19.73 46.56 -15.83
C LEU A 4 19.60 45.07 -15.56
N PHE A 5 20.39 44.53 -14.68
CA PHE A 5 20.19 43.18 -14.13
C PHE A 5 19.15 43.27 -13.00
N THR A 6 17.96 42.78 -13.27
CA THR A 6 16.94 42.62 -12.26
C THR A 6 17.24 41.32 -11.48
N LEU A 7 17.76 41.46 -10.29
CA LEU A 7 17.95 40.35 -9.32
C LEU A 7 16.59 39.96 -8.78
N PHE A 8 16.00 38.84 -9.21
CA PHE A 8 14.86 38.24 -8.54
C PHE A 8 15.39 37.56 -7.27
N ALA A 9 15.18 38.21 -6.12
CA ALA A 9 15.33 37.57 -4.83
C ALA A 9 14.10 36.68 -4.61
N VAL A 10 14.26 35.37 -4.79
CA VAL A 10 13.30 34.37 -4.32
C VAL A 10 13.43 34.38 -2.81
N ALA A 11 12.47 34.98 -2.11
CA ALA A 11 12.31 34.83 -0.68
C ALA A 11 11.79 33.40 -0.43
N VAL A 12 12.69 32.49 -0.10
CA VAL A 12 12.31 31.22 0.52
C VAL A 12 11.76 31.59 1.89
N MET A 13 10.45 31.66 2.03
CA MET A 13 9.81 31.65 3.35
C MET A 13 9.98 30.23 3.87
N ALA A 14 10.96 30.03 4.75
CA ALA A 14 10.97 28.89 5.62
C ALA A 14 9.74 29.04 6.55
N PHE A 15 8.65 28.33 6.26
CA PHE A 15 7.64 28.10 7.26
C PHE A 15 8.32 27.24 8.34
N ALA A 16 8.54 27.82 9.52
CA ALA A 16 8.88 27.02 10.68
C ALA A 16 7.71 26.04 10.87
N ALA A 17 7.97 24.75 10.76
CA ALA A 17 7.02 23.73 11.14
C ALA A 17 6.53 24.07 12.55
N GLN A 18 5.23 24.27 12.71
CA GLN A 18 4.65 24.61 13.99
C GLN A 18 4.32 23.29 14.68
N ALA A 19 5.08 22.95 15.72
CA ALA A 19 4.77 21.80 16.55
C ALA A 19 3.34 21.93 17.09
N ALA A 20 2.56 20.89 16.93
CA ALA A 20 1.21 20.77 17.45
C ALA A 20 1.07 19.52 18.29
N THR A 21 0.00 19.43 19.06
CA THR A 21 -0.28 18.29 19.92
C THR A 21 -1.72 17.82 19.72
N LEU A 22 -1.92 16.50 19.68
CA LEU A 22 -3.22 15.87 19.75
C LEU A 22 -3.26 14.96 20.98
N THR A 23 -4.21 15.18 21.87
CA THR A 23 -4.45 14.28 23.01
C THR A 23 -5.77 13.58 22.80
N VAL A 24 -5.76 12.26 22.89
CA VAL A 24 -6.96 11.43 22.75
C VAL A 24 -7.14 10.53 23.96
N CYS A 25 -8.36 10.06 24.15
CA CYS A 25 -8.76 9.22 25.28
C CYS A 25 -8.52 9.89 26.64
N ASP A 26 -8.61 11.22 26.70
CA ASP A 26 -8.70 11.97 27.95
C ASP A 26 -10.11 11.73 28.54
N GLY A 27 -10.21 10.82 29.49
CA GLY A 27 -11.47 10.50 30.16
C GLY A 27 -12.00 11.60 31.07
N GLY A 28 -11.27 12.72 31.23
CA GLY A 28 -11.65 13.77 32.15
C GLY A 28 -11.83 13.27 33.59
N VAL A 29 -12.75 13.91 34.33
CA VAL A 29 -13.07 13.52 35.72
C VAL A 29 -13.78 12.17 35.85
N ASP A 30 -14.39 11.70 34.77
CA ASP A 30 -15.06 10.41 34.67
C ASP A 30 -14.16 9.34 34.01
N GLY A 31 -12.87 9.68 33.82
CA GLY A 31 -11.90 8.82 33.16
C GLY A 31 -11.64 7.53 33.92
N TYR A 32 -11.26 6.54 33.15
CA TYR A 32 -10.88 5.23 33.67
C TYR A 32 -9.36 5.13 33.74
N TYR A 33 -8.91 4.13 34.46
CA TYR A 33 -7.49 3.74 34.48
C TYR A 33 -7.39 2.23 34.29
N SER A 34 -6.27 1.79 33.76
CA SER A 34 -5.95 0.39 33.58
C SER A 34 -4.49 0.13 33.95
N SER A 35 -4.24 -1.05 34.54
CA SER A 35 -2.88 -1.57 34.72
C SER A 35 -2.45 -2.48 33.57
N THR A 36 -3.25 -2.61 32.50
CA THR A 36 -3.05 -3.64 31.48
C THR A 36 -2.46 -3.09 30.20
N VAL A 37 -2.73 -1.84 29.84
CA VAL A 37 -2.16 -1.15 28.67
C VAL A 37 -1.75 0.27 29.04
N PRO A 38 -0.75 0.83 28.39
CA PRO A 38 0.01 0.38 27.22
C PRO A 38 0.96 -0.80 27.48
N ILE A 39 1.26 -1.12 28.73
CA ILE A 39 1.93 -2.35 29.17
C ILE A 39 1.28 -2.84 30.46
N TYR A 40 1.35 -4.16 30.71
CA TYR A 40 0.77 -4.72 31.94
C TYR A 40 1.59 -4.30 33.16
N GLY A 41 1.13 -3.28 33.86
CA GLY A 41 1.87 -2.58 34.91
C GLY A 41 2.28 -3.46 36.10
N LEU A 42 1.53 -4.54 36.40
CA LEU A 42 1.87 -5.50 37.45
C LEU A 42 3.02 -6.45 37.07
N TRP A 43 3.33 -6.55 35.78
CA TRP A 43 4.29 -7.50 35.22
C TRP A 43 5.26 -6.82 34.24
N ALA A 44 5.36 -5.49 34.30
CA ALA A 44 6.31 -4.73 33.49
C ALA A 44 7.77 -5.04 33.82
N ASP A 45 8.02 -5.72 34.95
CA ASP A 45 9.30 -6.28 35.35
C ASP A 45 9.72 -7.51 34.50
N THR A 46 8.90 -7.95 33.57
CA THR A 46 9.15 -9.13 32.75
C THR A 46 9.36 -8.75 31.28
N GLU A 47 10.52 -9.08 30.73
CA GLU A 47 10.78 -8.94 29.30
C GLU A 47 9.71 -9.61 28.45
N GLY A 48 9.32 -8.94 27.37
CA GLY A 48 8.30 -9.41 26.46
C GLY A 48 6.87 -9.07 26.88
N THR A 49 6.66 -8.49 28.06
CA THR A 49 5.37 -7.89 28.42
C THR A 49 5.00 -6.84 27.38
N MET A 50 3.78 -6.90 26.85
CA MET A 50 3.35 -6.03 25.75
C MET A 50 1.90 -5.63 25.86
N GLY A 51 1.59 -4.47 25.32
CA GLY A 51 0.24 -4.00 25.08
C GLY A 51 0.13 -3.49 23.65
N GLN A 52 -1.03 -3.72 23.07
CA GLN A 52 -1.39 -3.20 21.76
C GLN A 52 -2.71 -2.46 21.85
N MET A 53 -2.79 -1.28 21.27
CA MET A 53 -3.94 -0.39 21.28
C MET A 53 -4.23 0.06 19.87
N ILE A 54 -5.48 -0.03 19.43
CA ILE A 54 -5.94 0.46 18.12
C ILE A 54 -6.70 1.76 18.34
N TYR A 55 -6.09 2.87 17.95
CA TYR A 55 -6.75 4.18 17.96
C TYR A 55 -7.47 4.38 16.63
N PRO A 56 -8.81 4.57 16.64
CA PRO A 56 -9.60 4.74 15.42
C PRO A 56 -9.17 6.00 14.64
N ALA A 57 -9.27 5.93 13.32
CA ALA A 57 -8.94 7.02 12.40
C ALA A 57 -9.63 8.34 12.77
N GLU A 58 -10.89 8.26 13.21
CA GLU A 58 -11.70 9.42 13.62
C GLU A 58 -11.11 10.20 14.81
N MET A 59 -10.32 9.55 15.66
CA MET A 59 -9.62 10.21 16.77
C MET A 59 -8.33 10.88 16.32
N LEU A 60 -7.81 10.53 15.17
CA LEU A 60 -6.49 10.91 14.66
C LEU A 60 -6.55 11.82 13.43
N GLU A 61 -7.75 12.28 13.04
CA GLU A 61 -7.98 13.05 11.80
C GLU A 61 -7.07 14.29 11.69
N ASP A 62 -6.82 14.98 12.81
CA ASP A 62 -5.98 16.19 12.83
C ASP A 62 -4.51 15.93 12.49
N MET A 63 -4.07 14.67 12.55
CA MET A 63 -2.68 14.29 12.27
C MET A 63 -2.48 13.73 10.86
N VAL A 64 -3.50 13.61 10.04
CA VAL A 64 -3.35 13.05 8.68
C VAL A 64 -2.40 13.90 7.86
N GLY A 65 -1.36 13.26 7.31
CA GLY A 65 -0.29 13.91 6.57
C GLY A 65 0.74 14.64 7.43
N GLN A 66 0.65 14.53 8.76
CA GLN A 66 1.59 15.15 9.69
C GLN A 66 2.65 14.14 10.15
N GLU A 67 3.78 14.64 10.62
CA GLU A 67 4.90 13.87 11.14
C GLU A 67 4.82 13.77 12.67
N ILE A 68 4.51 12.60 13.19
CA ILE A 68 4.55 12.32 14.63
C ILE A 68 6.03 12.26 15.05
N THR A 69 6.38 13.05 16.08
CA THR A 69 7.74 13.13 16.61
C THR A 69 7.88 12.59 18.01
N GLU A 70 6.79 12.58 18.79
CA GLU A 70 6.78 12.10 20.17
C GLU A 70 5.42 11.52 20.53
N VAL A 71 5.43 10.47 21.35
CA VAL A 71 4.23 9.86 21.93
C VAL A 71 4.37 9.78 23.44
N LYS A 72 3.34 10.19 24.17
CA LYS A 72 3.35 10.20 25.63
C LYS A 72 2.08 9.54 26.18
N PHE A 73 2.26 8.53 27.03
CA PHE A 73 1.21 7.94 27.84
C PHE A 73 1.24 8.48 29.28
N TYR A 74 0.09 8.56 29.89
CA TYR A 74 -0.08 9.18 31.19
C TYR A 74 -0.32 8.10 32.25
N THR A 75 0.55 8.11 33.25
CA THR A 75 0.40 7.29 34.45
C THR A 75 -0.50 7.99 35.46
N THR A 76 -1.13 7.20 36.32
CA THR A 76 -1.90 7.70 37.44
C THR A 76 -1.58 6.91 38.71
N ALA A 77 -1.38 7.62 39.82
CA ALA A 77 -1.32 7.01 41.12
C ALA A 77 -2.73 6.58 41.54
N TYR A 78 -2.94 5.29 41.56
CA TYR A 78 -4.20 4.75 42.03
C TYR A 78 -4.10 4.29 43.49
N TYR A 79 -4.97 4.84 44.34
CA TYR A 79 -5.26 4.31 45.65
C TYR A 79 -6.66 3.67 45.66
N TYR A 80 -6.76 2.48 46.17
CA TYR A 80 -7.88 1.51 46.15
C TYR A 80 -9.28 2.02 46.55
N ASN A 81 -9.47 3.29 46.87
CA ASN A 81 -10.71 3.83 47.44
C ASN A 81 -11.28 5.07 46.72
N THR A 82 -10.89 5.39 45.52
CA THR A 82 -11.23 6.68 44.94
C THR A 82 -12.24 6.67 43.78
N TYR A 83 -13.05 5.64 43.67
CA TYR A 83 -14.20 5.64 42.74
C TYR A 83 -15.20 6.78 42.93
N SER A 84 -15.03 7.59 43.96
CA SER A 84 -15.97 8.67 44.32
C SER A 84 -15.38 10.05 44.43
N ASP A 85 -14.07 10.25 44.21
CA ASP A 85 -13.45 11.57 44.32
C ASP A 85 -12.46 11.84 43.20
N PRO A 86 -12.90 12.56 42.15
CA PRO A 86 -12.05 12.92 40.99
C PRO A 86 -10.88 13.85 41.34
N SER A 87 -10.83 14.43 42.56
CA SER A 87 -9.73 15.28 42.97
C SER A 87 -8.41 14.55 43.22
N TYR A 88 -8.43 13.21 43.21
CA TYR A 88 -7.25 12.38 43.39
C TYR A 88 -6.65 11.83 42.08
N ILE A 89 -7.23 12.17 40.95
CA ILE A 89 -6.62 11.82 39.66
C ILE A 89 -5.58 12.90 39.36
N SER A 90 -4.32 12.57 39.59
CA SER A 90 -3.23 13.42 39.13
C SER A 90 -2.48 12.75 37.99
N TYR A 91 -2.32 13.49 36.91
CA TYR A 91 -1.49 13.07 35.79
C TYR A 91 -0.02 13.08 36.21
N GLY A 92 0.70 12.00 35.95
CA GLY A 92 2.13 11.96 36.11
C GLY A 92 2.65 11.50 37.46
N ASP A 93 1.84 10.75 38.22
CA ASP A 93 2.33 10.14 39.46
C ASP A 93 2.91 8.75 39.20
N SER A 94 4.19 8.68 39.30
CA SER A 94 5.11 7.56 39.43
C SER A 94 4.81 6.25 38.66
N ILE A 95 5.62 6.00 37.66
CA ILE A 95 5.88 4.66 37.16
C ILE A 95 6.61 3.87 38.26
N ASN A 96 6.04 2.73 38.67
CA ASN A 96 6.62 1.85 39.66
C ASN A 96 7.21 0.55 39.06
N PHE A 97 7.79 0.65 37.85
CA PHE A 97 8.64 -0.38 37.29
C PHE A 97 9.95 0.26 36.87
N GLU A 98 10.87 0.30 37.83
CA GLU A 98 12.16 0.95 37.64
C GLU A 98 13.04 0.15 36.65
N GLY A 99 13.73 0.86 35.79
CA GLY A 99 14.70 0.26 34.86
C GLY A 99 14.09 -0.48 33.67
N ALA A 100 12.80 -0.36 33.41
CA ALA A 100 12.22 -0.94 32.21
C ALA A 100 12.48 -0.10 30.96
N THR A 101 13.00 -0.73 29.94
CA THR A 101 13.14 -0.17 28.59
C THR A 101 12.00 -0.68 27.71
N VAL A 102 11.22 0.24 27.16
CA VAL A 102 10.01 -0.08 26.41
C VAL A 102 10.19 0.33 24.96
N GLN A 103 9.91 -0.57 24.03
CA GLN A 103 9.86 -0.29 22.60
C GLN A 103 8.46 0.13 22.20
N LEU A 104 8.35 1.22 21.44
CA LEU A 104 7.13 1.66 20.75
C LEU A 104 7.19 1.22 19.30
N ALA A 105 6.07 0.68 18.80
CA ALA A 105 5.95 0.31 17.39
C ALA A 105 4.57 0.70 16.84
N PHE A 106 4.50 1.00 15.54
CA PHE A 106 3.28 1.38 14.83
C PHE A 106 2.93 0.41 13.73
N LEU A 107 1.62 0.23 13.51
CA LEU A 107 1.07 -0.53 12.40
C LEU A 107 -0.28 0.07 11.97
N PRO A 108 -0.43 0.58 10.74
CA PRO A 108 -1.74 0.84 10.17
C PRO A 108 -2.54 -0.47 10.07
N VAL A 109 -3.80 -0.46 10.52
CA VAL A 109 -4.65 -1.64 10.52
C VAL A 109 -6.02 -1.33 9.91
N GLU A 110 -6.65 -2.33 9.32
CA GLU A 110 -8.00 -2.21 8.76
C GLU A 110 -9.06 -2.89 9.64
N ASN A 111 -8.63 -3.75 10.57
CA ASN A 111 -9.52 -4.54 11.41
C ASN A 111 -9.06 -4.51 12.86
N GLY A 112 -10.01 -4.66 13.78
CA GLY A 112 -9.74 -4.83 15.21
C GLY A 112 -9.14 -6.20 15.55
N PHE A 113 -8.94 -6.45 16.84
CA PHE A 113 -8.42 -7.74 17.31
C PHE A 113 -9.42 -8.87 17.11
N GLU A 114 -8.96 -9.99 16.55
CA GLU A 114 -9.73 -11.22 16.33
C GLU A 114 -9.33 -12.35 17.32
N GLY A 115 -9.10 -12.03 18.57
CA GLY A 115 -8.80 -13.03 19.61
C GLY A 115 -7.33 -13.25 19.90
N ALA A 116 -6.41 -12.54 19.23
CA ALA A 116 -4.96 -12.63 19.44
C ALA A 116 -4.27 -11.31 19.16
N ALA A 117 -2.97 -11.21 19.52
CA ALA A 117 -2.10 -10.11 19.13
C ALA A 117 -2.00 -9.95 17.60
N ILE A 118 -1.87 -8.72 17.15
CA ILE A 118 -1.58 -8.39 15.75
C ILE A 118 -0.07 -8.24 15.59
N TYR A 119 0.52 -8.95 14.64
CA TYR A 119 1.96 -8.95 14.41
C TYR A 119 2.34 -8.09 13.20
N GLY A 120 3.57 -7.57 13.22
CA GLY A 120 4.13 -6.80 12.11
C GLY A 120 4.25 -5.30 12.40
N ALA A 121 3.97 -4.87 13.63
CA ALA A 121 4.22 -3.50 14.04
C ALA A 121 5.71 -3.14 13.86
N ARG A 122 5.96 -1.96 13.27
CA ARG A 122 7.31 -1.47 12.98
C ARG A 122 7.79 -0.62 14.17
N PRO A 123 8.94 -0.96 14.80
CA PRO A 123 9.53 -0.14 15.83
C PRO A 123 9.83 1.28 15.35
N VAL A 124 9.50 2.27 16.17
CA VAL A 124 9.68 3.70 15.87
C VAL A 124 10.41 4.45 16.97
N ALA A 125 10.45 3.90 18.18
CA ALA A 125 11.17 4.48 19.32
C ALA A 125 11.48 3.43 20.38
N VAL A 126 12.47 3.73 21.22
CA VAL A 126 12.77 3.00 22.44
C VAL A 126 12.95 4.04 23.54
N THR A 127 12.34 3.82 24.71
CA THR A 127 12.55 4.73 25.86
C THR A 127 13.97 4.55 26.40
N GLU A 128 14.49 5.60 27.05
CA GLU A 128 15.49 5.40 28.09
C GLU A 128 14.87 4.55 29.22
N PRO A 129 15.69 3.88 30.06
CA PRO A 129 15.15 3.16 31.22
C PRO A 129 14.28 4.08 32.08
N ILE A 130 13.06 3.63 32.38
CA ILE A 130 12.06 4.45 33.07
C ILE A 130 12.26 4.33 34.56
N TYR A 131 12.31 5.47 35.28
CA TYR A 131 12.47 5.55 36.73
C TYR A 131 11.48 6.52 37.35
N GLY A 132 10.95 6.17 38.51
CA GLY A 132 10.26 7.08 39.43
C GLY A 132 9.08 7.87 38.82
N ASP A 133 9.20 9.17 38.78
CA ASP A 133 8.09 10.10 38.52
C ASP A 133 7.85 10.40 37.02
N ASP A 134 8.46 9.66 36.12
CA ASP A 134 8.34 9.90 34.69
C ASP A 134 7.06 9.31 34.08
N ASN A 135 6.41 10.07 33.23
CA ASN A 135 5.44 9.52 32.30
C ASN A 135 6.15 8.69 31.21
N MET A 136 5.45 7.71 30.66
CA MET A 136 6.00 6.91 29.58
C MET A 136 6.01 7.74 28.29
N THR A 137 7.16 8.33 27.98
CA THR A 137 7.37 9.22 26.82
C THR A 137 8.34 8.59 25.84
N PHE A 138 7.96 8.60 24.57
CA PHE A 138 8.75 8.11 23.44
C PHE A 138 9.05 9.26 22.50
N VAL A 139 10.30 9.62 22.35
CA VAL A 139 10.77 10.47 21.25
C VAL A 139 11.10 9.54 20.09
N LEU A 140 10.50 9.76 18.95
CA LEU A 140 10.70 8.89 17.80
C LEU A 140 12.12 9.06 17.21
N ASP A 141 12.74 7.94 16.83
CA ASP A 141 14.08 7.94 16.21
C ASP A 141 14.07 8.70 14.87
N GLU A 142 12.98 8.56 14.13
CA GLU A 142 12.66 9.29 12.91
C GLU A 142 11.17 9.67 12.94
N PRO A 143 10.81 10.88 12.48
CA PRO A 143 9.40 11.28 12.41
C PRO A 143 8.57 10.24 11.63
N TYR A 144 7.37 9.96 12.10
CA TYR A 144 6.45 9.02 11.46
C TYR A 144 5.32 9.78 10.79
N VAL A 145 5.23 9.69 9.46
CA VAL A 145 4.11 10.27 8.70
C VAL A 145 2.87 9.42 8.93
N TYR A 146 1.83 10.01 9.51
CA TYR A 146 0.55 9.34 9.66
C TYR A 146 -0.32 9.59 8.42
N GLU A 147 -0.52 8.56 7.61
CA GLU A 147 -1.26 8.66 6.34
C GLU A 147 -2.78 8.53 6.50
N GLY A 148 -3.27 8.33 7.73
CA GLY A 148 -4.69 8.08 8.02
C GLY A 148 -4.98 6.61 8.26
N GLY A 149 -6.24 6.29 8.59
CA GLY A 149 -6.69 4.95 8.96
C GLY A 149 -6.52 4.66 10.46
N ASP A 150 -6.95 3.47 10.88
CA ASP A 150 -6.77 3.03 12.26
C ASP A 150 -5.30 2.75 12.54
N LEU A 151 -4.79 3.22 13.68
CA LEU A 151 -3.39 3.06 14.07
C LEU A 151 -3.27 2.14 15.27
N LEU A 152 -2.66 0.98 15.07
CA LEU A 152 -2.21 0.14 16.17
C LEU A 152 -0.89 0.69 16.70
N ILE A 153 -0.87 0.91 18.02
CA ILE A 153 0.33 1.23 18.79
C ILE A 153 0.67 0.03 19.66
N GLU A 154 1.90 -0.48 19.52
CA GLU A 154 2.44 -1.54 20.37
C GLU A 154 3.49 -0.96 21.31
N CYS A 155 3.35 -1.26 22.61
CA CYS A 155 4.38 -1.03 23.62
C CYS A 155 4.86 -2.39 24.11
N LYS A 156 6.18 -2.61 24.12
CA LYS A 156 6.77 -3.88 24.53
C LYS A 156 7.99 -3.66 25.41
N VAL A 157 8.03 -4.30 26.58
CA VAL A 157 9.22 -4.32 27.44
C VAL A 157 10.29 -5.18 26.77
N ILE A 158 11.41 -4.58 26.41
CA ILE A 158 12.54 -5.23 25.73
C ILE A 158 13.72 -5.50 26.67
N GLU A 159 13.82 -4.74 27.76
CA GLU A 159 14.81 -4.91 28.81
C GLU A 159 14.23 -4.42 30.14
N THR A 160 14.60 -5.06 31.25
CA THR A 160 14.17 -4.68 32.58
C THR A 160 15.21 -5.05 33.62
N GLU A 161 15.33 -4.25 34.69
CA GLU A 161 16.14 -4.57 35.87
C GLU A 161 15.42 -5.55 36.83
N GLY A 162 14.14 -5.86 36.54
CA GLY A 162 13.37 -6.87 37.27
C GLY A 162 12.75 -6.39 38.57
N ASP A 163 12.54 -5.09 38.72
CA ASP A 163 11.82 -4.55 39.88
C ASP A 163 10.29 -4.67 39.68
N TYR A 164 9.64 -5.30 40.63
CA TYR A 164 8.21 -5.51 40.66
C TYR A 164 7.50 -4.24 41.14
N GLY A 165 6.62 -3.72 40.30
CA GLY A 165 5.83 -2.54 40.62
C GLY A 165 4.37 -2.64 40.17
N THR A 166 3.58 -1.63 40.52
CA THR A 166 2.22 -1.44 40.04
C THR A 166 2.11 -0.07 39.39
N THR A 167 1.86 -0.04 38.11
CA THR A 167 1.60 1.20 37.38
C THR A 167 0.22 1.12 36.75
N ASN A 168 -0.55 2.19 36.91
CA ASN A 168 -1.82 2.36 36.22
C ASN A 168 -1.67 3.48 35.20
N PHE A 169 -2.39 3.34 34.11
CA PHE A 169 -2.45 4.33 33.04
C PHE A 169 -3.86 4.89 32.95
N PHE A 170 -3.94 6.20 32.83
CA PHE A 170 -5.19 6.90 32.62
C PHE A 170 -5.68 6.76 31.21
N GLY A 171 -7.00 6.75 31.00
CA GLY A 171 -7.58 6.60 29.65
C GLY A 171 -9.10 6.58 29.66
N ALA A 172 -9.67 6.03 28.59
CA ALA A 172 -11.10 5.93 28.39
C ALA A 172 -11.54 4.47 28.20
N GLY A 173 -12.66 4.09 28.84
CA GLY A 173 -13.36 2.84 28.58
C GLY A 173 -14.33 2.98 27.41
N PHE A 174 -14.56 1.90 26.72
CA PHE A 174 -15.48 1.80 25.58
C PHE A 174 -16.56 0.75 25.85
N ASP A 175 -17.54 0.68 24.97
CA ASP A 175 -18.62 -0.29 25.05
C ASP A 175 -18.09 -1.73 24.95
N GLU A 176 -18.73 -2.68 25.64
CA GLU A 176 -18.37 -4.09 25.62
C GLU A 176 -18.35 -4.65 24.20
N GLY A 177 -17.24 -5.25 23.81
CA GLY A 177 -17.04 -5.82 22.49
C GLY A 177 -16.41 -4.89 21.46
N THR A 178 -15.98 -3.69 21.85
CA THR A 178 -15.17 -2.82 20.98
C THR A 178 -13.83 -3.46 20.65
N ASN A 179 -13.26 -4.27 21.60
CA ASN A 179 -12.02 -5.02 21.39
C ASN A 179 -10.87 -4.14 20.87
N CYS A 180 -10.69 -2.98 21.50
CA CYS A 180 -9.74 -1.97 21.00
C CYS A 180 -8.34 -2.13 21.54
N CYS A 181 -8.11 -3.01 22.51
CA CYS A 181 -6.75 -3.27 23.00
C CYS A 181 -6.52 -4.73 23.38
N TYR A 182 -5.25 -5.08 23.41
CA TYR A 182 -4.71 -6.38 23.78
C TYR A 182 -3.56 -6.19 24.77
N TYR A 183 -3.41 -7.10 25.71
CA TYR A 183 -2.21 -7.22 26.50
C TYR A 183 -1.73 -8.66 26.58
N GLY A 184 -0.42 -8.83 26.74
CA GLY A 184 0.21 -10.13 26.98
C GLY A 184 1.41 -9.99 27.91
N TYR A 185 1.60 -10.94 28.80
CA TYR A 185 2.73 -11.00 29.72
C TYR A 185 3.06 -12.44 30.12
N ASN A 186 4.27 -12.66 30.61
CA ASN A 186 4.72 -13.95 31.06
C ASN A 186 4.57 -14.07 32.59
N GLY A 187 3.41 -14.58 33.04
CA GLY A 187 3.12 -14.78 34.45
C GLY A 187 3.63 -16.13 35.02
N TYR A 188 3.34 -16.41 36.26
CA TYR A 188 3.73 -17.64 36.96
C TYR A 188 3.29 -18.95 36.27
N SER A 189 2.18 -18.90 35.54
CA SER A 189 1.62 -20.06 34.82
C SER A 189 1.99 -20.10 33.34
N GLY A 190 2.90 -19.23 32.88
CA GLY A 190 3.26 -19.03 31.49
C GLY A 190 2.58 -17.81 30.89
N TRP A 191 2.55 -17.76 29.55
CA TRP A 191 1.98 -16.63 28.82
C TRP A 191 0.50 -16.47 29.11
N THR A 192 0.12 -15.25 29.45
CA THR A 192 -1.26 -14.82 29.72
C THR A 192 -1.57 -13.63 28.83
N GLU A 193 -2.75 -13.63 28.21
CA GLU A 193 -3.18 -12.57 27.29
C GLU A 193 -4.69 -12.36 27.35
N ALA A 194 -5.15 -11.15 27.02
CA ALA A 194 -6.56 -10.85 26.82
C ALA A 194 -6.76 -9.62 25.92
N ILE A 195 -7.97 -9.53 25.38
CA ILE A 195 -8.48 -8.38 24.63
C ILE A 195 -9.58 -7.72 25.46
N PHE A 196 -9.69 -6.40 25.40
CA PHE A 196 -10.68 -5.65 26.18
C PHE A 196 -10.92 -4.24 25.62
N ASP A 197 -11.80 -3.47 26.27
CA ASP A 197 -12.43 -2.26 25.75
C ASP A 197 -11.94 -1.01 26.49
N PHE A 198 -10.63 -0.70 26.38
CA PHE A 198 -10.00 0.45 27.01
C PHE A 198 -8.85 0.97 26.14
N LEU A 199 -8.75 2.29 25.99
CA LEU A 199 -7.58 2.93 25.38
C LEU A 199 -6.92 3.87 26.38
N PRO A 200 -5.60 3.79 26.56
CA PRO A 200 -4.85 4.74 27.34
C PRO A 200 -4.95 6.15 26.76
N MET A 201 -4.97 7.14 27.64
CA MET A 201 -4.76 8.52 27.23
C MET A 201 -3.38 8.66 26.63
N VAL A 202 -3.33 9.21 25.43
CA VAL A 202 -2.08 9.43 24.69
C VAL A 202 -2.05 10.84 24.12
N THR A 203 -0.88 11.47 24.19
CA THR A 203 -0.59 12.71 23.47
C THR A 203 0.43 12.40 22.38
N PHE A 204 0.09 12.80 21.16
CA PHE A 204 1.00 12.86 20.04
C PHE A 204 1.52 14.28 19.88
N ASN A 205 2.83 14.46 19.88
CA ASN A 205 3.45 15.67 19.38
C ASN A 205 3.77 15.45 17.91
N TYR A 206 3.38 16.40 17.08
CA TYR A 206 3.59 16.29 15.64
C TYR A 206 3.94 17.65 15.03
N GLU A 207 4.60 17.62 13.91
CA GLU A 207 4.95 18.78 13.11
C GLU A 207 4.21 18.70 11.77
N ALA A 208 4.03 19.86 11.14
CA ALA A 208 3.53 19.86 9.78
C ALA A 208 4.52 19.07 8.94
N GLY A 209 4.12 17.89 8.51
CA GLY A 209 4.86 17.11 7.55
C GLY A 209 5.11 17.96 6.31
N GLU A 210 6.19 17.71 5.61
CA GLU A 210 6.29 18.24 4.25
C GLU A 210 5.06 17.69 3.54
N THR A 211 4.03 18.52 3.41
CA THR A 211 2.90 18.19 2.55
C THR A 211 3.55 17.87 1.22
N PRO A 212 3.50 16.63 0.70
CA PRO A 212 4.00 16.37 -0.63
C PRO A 212 3.30 17.41 -1.49
N GLU A 213 4.05 18.32 -2.11
CA GLU A 213 3.44 19.30 -3.03
C GLU A 213 2.56 18.46 -3.94
N GLU A 214 1.24 18.65 -3.85
CA GLU A 214 0.34 17.93 -4.74
C GLU A 214 0.88 18.14 -6.13
N PRO A 215 1.22 17.08 -6.86
CA PRO A 215 1.86 17.23 -8.14
C PRO A 215 0.94 18.08 -9.01
N THR A 216 1.40 19.25 -9.39
CA THR A 216 0.65 20.18 -10.25
C THR A 216 0.89 19.87 -11.72
N ASP A 217 2.01 19.22 -12.01
CA ASP A 217 2.42 18.89 -13.37
C ASP A 217 1.85 17.53 -13.79
N LEU A 218 1.26 17.50 -14.98
CA LEU A 218 0.81 16.27 -15.60
C LEU A 218 1.99 15.49 -16.20
N THR A 219 1.95 14.17 -16.06
CA THR A 219 2.81 13.28 -16.85
C THR A 219 2.52 13.50 -18.33
N ALA A 220 3.54 13.50 -19.17
CA ALA A 220 3.35 13.57 -20.62
C ALA A 220 2.65 12.29 -21.11
N ALA A 221 1.59 12.45 -21.92
CA ALA A 221 0.88 11.31 -22.46
C ALA A 221 1.82 10.44 -23.32
N PRO A 222 1.69 9.10 -23.26
CA PRO A 222 2.46 8.22 -24.12
C PRO A 222 2.04 8.38 -25.59
N THR A 223 2.78 7.78 -26.51
CA THR A 223 2.43 7.74 -27.92
C THR A 223 2.26 6.32 -28.42
N PHE A 224 1.50 6.14 -29.49
CA PHE A 224 1.30 4.83 -30.10
C PHE A 224 2.09 4.71 -31.40
N ASN A 225 2.69 3.55 -31.60
CA ASN A 225 3.31 3.15 -32.85
C ASN A 225 2.68 1.82 -33.31
N GLY A 226 1.81 1.91 -34.33
CA GLY A 226 1.12 0.76 -34.88
C GLY A 226 1.76 0.29 -36.20
N TYR A 227 1.94 -1.01 -36.33
CA TYR A 227 2.52 -1.60 -37.55
C TYR A 227 2.05 -3.03 -37.82
N THR A 228 2.22 -3.45 -39.05
CA THR A 228 2.02 -4.83 -39.48
C THR A 228 3.33 -5.40 -39.99
N THR A 229 3.53 -6.71 -39.92
CA THR A 229 4.69 -7.40 -40.47
C THR A 229 4.28 -8.26 -41.65
N ASP A 230 5.11 -8.25 -42.71
CA ASP A 230 4.85 -9.08 -43.92
C ASP A 230 4.72 -10.55 -43.55
N GLY A 231 3.65 -11.17 -44.04
CA GLY A 231 3.38 -12.60 -43.87
C GLY A 231 2.78 -12.99 -42.50
N ILE A 232 2.53 -12.04 -41.62
CA ILE A 232 1.83 -12.25 -40.37
C ILE A 232 0.53 -11.45 -40.37
N HIS A 233 -0.61 -12.12 -40.25
CA HIS A 233 -1.92 -11.47 -40.15
C HIS A 233 -2.17 -11.01 -38.70
N ALA A 234 -1.32 -10.10 -38.25
CA ALA A 234 -1.41 -9.48 -36.96
C ALA A 234 -1.13 -7.98 -37.07
N TYR A 235 -1.79 -7.22 -36.24
CA TYR A 235 -1.50 -5.81 -36.05
C TYR A 235 -0.78 -5.65 -34.70
N PHE A 236 0.33 -4.96 -34.70
CA PHE A 236 1.14 -4.71 -33.51
C PHE A 236 0.97 -3.26 -33.09
N VAL A 237 0.81 -3.03 -31.78
CA VAL A 237 0.75 -1.71 -31.18
C VAL A 237 1.80 -1.62 -30.08
N GLU A 238 2.77 -0.77 -30.32
CA GLU A 238 3.76 -0.39 -29.32
C GLU A 238 3.30 0.91 -28.64
N ILE A 239 3.34 0.96 -27.30
CA ILE A 239 3.04 2.16 -26.53
C ILE A 239 4.38 2.72 -26.05
N VAL A 240 4.70 3.93 -26.48
CA VAL A 240 6.02 4.53 -26.23
C VAL A 240 5.88 5.66 -25.19
N PRO A 241 6.59 5.57 -24.06
CA PRO A 241 6.58 6.65 -23.08
C PRO A 241 7.26 7.90 -23.65
N THR A 242 6.67 9.06 -23.42
CA THR A 242 7.26 10.36 -23.80
C THR A 242 8.30 10.85 -22.80
N GLU A 243 8.18 10.39 -21.56
CA GLU A 243 9.13 10.58 -20.46
C GLU A 243 9.21 9.30 -19.60
N PRO A 244 10.21 9.13 -18.72
CA PRO A 244 10.27 7.99 -17.80
C PRO A 244 8.99 7.89 -16.96
N SER A 245 8.21 6.84 -17.19
CA SER A 245 6.89 6.66 -16.56
C SER A 245 6.42 5.22 -16.66
N VAL A 246 5.51 4.84 -15.78
CA VAL A 246 4.75 3.59 -15.89
C VAL A 246 3.55 3.86 -16.79
N ILE A 247 3.34 3.00 -17.80
CA ILE A 247 2.20 3.09 -18.72
C ILE A 247 1.15 2.08 -18.31
N TYR A 248 -0.09 2.54 -18.21
CA TYR A 248 -1.27 1.70 -18.02
C TYR A 248 -2.07 1.68 -19.30
N TYR A 249 -2.62 0.52 -19.65
CA TYR A 249 -3.42 0.35 -20.85
C TYR A 249 -4.60 -0.58 -20.65
N ARG A 250 -5.58 -0.47 -21.52
CA ARG A 250 -6.67 -1.44 -21.71
C ARG A 250 -7.05 -1.56 -23.17
N VAL A 251 -7.68 -2.65 -23.53
CA VAL A 251 -8.05 -2.95 -24.92
C VAL A 251 -9.55 -3.20 -25.02
N GLN A 252 -10.17 -2.59 -26.02
CA GLN A 252 -11.50 -2.98 -26.49
C GLN A 252 -11.37 -3.92 -27.67
N PHE A 253 -12.01 -5.07 -27.56
CA PHE A 253 -12.09 -6.05 -28.63
C PHE A 253 -13.19 -5.74 -29.64
N PRO A 254 -13.18 -6.37 -30.85
CA PRO A 254 -14.19 -6.15 -31.88
C PRO A 254 -15.64 -6.46 -31.46
N ASP A 255 -15.84 -7.28 -30.45
CA ASP A 255 -17.14 -7.59 -29.85
C ASP A 255 -17.63 -6.52 -28.85
N GLY A 256 -16.83 -5.47 -28.62
CA GLY A 256 -17.11 -4.36 -27.70
C GLY A 256 -16.69 -4.61 -26.26
N THR A 257 -16.17 -5.77 -25.92
CA THR A 257 -15.68 -6.08 -24.57
C THR A 257 -14.36 -5.36 -24.28
N TRP A 258 -14.16 -5.00 -23.01
CA TRP A 258 -12.93 -4.34 -22.52
C TRP A 258 -12.14 -5.27 -21.62
N THR A 259 -10.81 -5.17 -21.69
CA THR A 259 -9.94 -5.68 -20.62
C THR A 259 -10.02 -4.77 -19.40
N GLU A 260 -9.59 -5.26 -18.26
CA GLU A 260 -9.20 -4.41 -17.14
C GLU A 260 -7.95 -3.59 -17.50
N TRP A 261 -7.65 -2.55 -16.69
CA TRP A 261 -6.41 -1.83 -16.82
C TRP A 261 -5.23 -2.67 -16.36
N ASP A 262 -4.15 -2.67 -17.14
CA ASP A 262 -2.95 -3.44 -16.87
C ASP A 262 -1.69 -2.60 -17.15
N VAL A 263 -0.55 -2.98 -16.59
CA VAL A 263 0.74 -2.32 -16.85
C VAL A 263 1.29 -2.79 -18.20
N TYR A 264 1.72 -1.83 -19.00
CA TYR A 264 2.31 -2.11 -20.30
C TYR A 264 3.76 -2.56 -20.16
N GLU A 265 4.06 -3.80 -20.51
CA GLU A 265 5.39 -4.39 -20.47
C GLU A 265 5.94 -4.77 -21.83
N GLU A 266 5.06 -5.14 -22.79
CA GLU A 266 5.46 -5.61 -24.10
C GLU A 266 4.49 -5.17 -25.21
N VAL A 267 4.95 -5.27 -26.46
CA VAL A 267 4.17 -4.89 -27.63
C VAL A 267 2.89 -5.71 -27.74
N LEU A 268 1.75 -5.04 -27.85
CA LEU A 268 0.45 -5.67 -28.04
C LEU A 268 0.32 -6.26 -29.42
N SER A 269 -0.28 -7.44 -29.54
CA SER A 269 -0.50 -8.09 -30.84
C SER A 269 -1.95 -8.53 -30.99
N PHE A 270 -2.58 -8.15 -32.09
CA PHE A 270 -3.99 -8.44 -32.43
C PHE A 270 -4.06 -9.30 -33.67
N VAL A 271 -4.71 -10.45 -33.60
CA VAL A 271 -4.75 -11.45 -34.66
C VAL A 271 -6.18 -11.78 -35.17
N GLY A 272 -7.22 -11.34 -34.50
CA GLY A 272 -8.61 -11.51 -34.91
C GLY A 272 -9.06 -10.38 -35.83
N GLU A 273 -9.90 -10.70 -36.85
CA GLU A 273 -10.51 -9.70 -37.71
C GLU A 273 -11.37 -8.73 -36.90
N GLY A 274 -11.21 -7.42 -37.16
CA GLY A 274 -12.07 -6.41 -36.62
C GLY A 274 -11.33 -5.17 -36.11
N MET A 275 -12.12 -4.28 -35.54
CA MET A 275 -11.62 -3.03 -34.95
C MET A 275 -11.22 -3.23 -33.50
N TYR A 276 -9.99 -2.89 -33.17
CA TYR A 276 -9.47 -2.83 -31.79
C TYR A 276 -9.25 -1.39 -31.39
N ARG A 277 -9.53 -1.08 -30.14
CA ARG A 277 -9.20 0.23 -29.54
C ARG A 277 -8.32 0.02 -28.33
N VAL A 278 -7.17 0.64 -28.32
CA VAL A 278 -6.25 0.65 -27.19
C VAL A 278 -6.35 2.01 -26.53
N GLU A 279 -6.61 2.04 -25.22
CA GLU A 279 -6.52 3.25 -24.41
C GLU A 279 -5.32 3.15 -23.49
N ALA A 280 -4.61 4.25 -23.29
CA ALA A 280 -3.45 4.30 -22.40
C ALA A 280 -3.29 5.66 -21.74
N TYR A 281 -2.69 5.63 -20.55
CA TYR A 281 -2.17 6.79 -19.84
C TYR A 281 -0.85 6.45 -19.16
N ALA A 282 -0.07 7.44 -18.80
CA ALA A 282 1.23 7.30 -18.16
C ALA A 282 1.23 7.96 -16.78
N VAL A 283 2.06 7.43 -15.87
CA VAL A 283 2.29 7.98 -14.53
C VAL A 283 3.79 8.07 -14.31
N ALA A 284 4.33 9.28 -14.21
CA ALA A 284 5.71 9.55 -13.82
C ALA A 284 5.77 9.86 -12.33
N ASP A 285 6.92 9.58 -11.74
CA ASP A 285 7.17 9.85 -10.33
C ASP A 285 7.03 11.35 -10.02
N GLY A 286 6.30 11.68 -8.96
CA GLY A 286 6.04 13.06 -8.54
C GLY A 286 5.16 13.88 -9.49
N LYS A 287 4.40 13.25 -10.41
CA LYS A 287 3.46 13.92 -11.31
C LYS A 287 2.06 13.32 -11.28
N LEU A 288 1.08 14.11 -11.65
CA LEU A 288 -0.28 13.61 -11.90
C LEU A 288 -0.29 12.67 -13.12
N PRO A 289 -1.21 11.68 -13.19
CA PRO A 289 -1.40 10.87 -14.38
C PRO A 289 -1.59 11.73 -15.64
N SER A 290 -1.10 11.26 -16.77
CA SER A 290 -1.34 11.92 -18.06
C SER A 290 -2.82 11.87 -18.44
N TYR A 291 -3.21 12.68 -19.41
CA TYR A 291 -4.47 12.44 -20.09
C TYR A 291 -4.49 11.05 -20.72
N GLN A 292 -5.66 10.42 -20.68
CA GLN A 292 -5.92 9.18 -21.39
C GLN A 292 -5.96 9.45 -22.89
N ILE A 293 -5.22 8.66 -23.66
CA ILE A 293 -5.21 8.71 -25.12
C ILE A 293 -5.69 7.38 -25.68
N ALA A 294 -6.16 7.37 -26.92
CA ALA A 294 -6.67 6.19 -27.59
C ALA A 294 -6.05 6.02 -28.97
N TYR A 295 -5.88 4.77 -29.35
CA TYR A 295 -5.44 4.34 -30.68
C TYR A 295 -6.39 3.27 -31.21
N GLU A 296 -6.82 3.41 -32.45
CA GLU A 296 -7.69 2.44 -33.11
C GLU A 296 -6.93 1.77 -34.26
N CYS A 297 -7.02 0.46 -34.33
CA CYS A 297 -6.44 -0.30 -35.43
C CYS A 297 -7.44 -1.35 -35.94
N TYR A 298 -7.41 -1.58 -37.23
CA TYR A 298 -8.22 -2.60 -37.88
C TYR A 298 -7.35 -3.76 -38.34
N VAL A 299 -7.66 -4.95 -37.85
CA VAL A 299 -7.05 -6.19 -38.32
C VAL A 299 -7.89 -6.70 -39.47
N SER A 300 -7.29 -6.69 -40.66
CA SER A 300 -7.96 -7.20 -41.86
C SER A 300 -8.21 -8.71 -41.77
N PRO A 301 -9.31 -9.20 -42.34
CA PRO A 301 -9.51 -10.62 -42.45
C PRO A 301 -8.33 -11.25 -43.20
N ILE A 302 -7.98 -12.46 -42.79
CA ILE A 302 -7.10 -13.29 -43.60
C ILE A 302 -7.87 -13.56 -44.89
N VAL A 303 -7.62 -12.75 -45.92
CA VAL A 303 -8.06 -13.11 -47.28
C VAL A 303 -7.17 -14.26 -47.66
N GLY A 304 -7.54 -15.44 -47.18
CA GLY A 304 -6.84 -16.68 -47.52
C GLY A 304 -6.93 -16.89 -49.02
N ILE A 305 -5.93 -17.52 -49.57
CA ILE A 305 -5.94 -18.03 -50.98
C ILE A 305 -7.22 -18.82 -51.26
N ASP A 306 -7.91 -19.29 -50.24
CA ASP A 306 -9.20 -20.00 -50.33
C ASP A 306 -10.33 -19.15 -50.91
N GLU A 307 -10.40 -17.82 -50.62
CA GLU A 307 -11.40 -16.94 -51.26
C GLU A 307 -11.08 -16.66 -52.75
N VAL A 308 -9.81 -16.52 -53.08
CA VAL A 308 -9.36 -16.33 -54.46
C VAL A 308 -9.60 -17.61 -55.27
N ASN A 309 -9.62 -18.75 -54.59
CA ASN A 309 -9.85 -20.06 -55.18
C ASN A 309 -11.26 -20.60 -54.94
N ALA A 310 -12.15 -19.85 -54.28
CA ALA A 310 -13.55 -20.20 -54.09
C ALA A 310 -14.22 -20.36 -55.43
N GLY A 311 -14.64 -21.59 -55.76
CA GLY A 311 -15.22 -21.95 -57.04
C GLY A 311 -14.27 -22.64 -58.03
N LYS A 312 -12.96 -22.74 -57.73
CA LYS A 312 -12.03 -23.53 -58.53
C LYS A 312 -12.11 -25.02 -58.18
N THR A 313 -12.05 -25.88 -59.19
CA THR A 313 -12.04 -27.32 -58.98
C THR A 313 -10.61 -27.80 -58.75
N VAL A 314 -10.37 -28.54 -57.67
CA VAL A 314 -9.06 -29.12 -57.33
C VAL A 314 -8.72 -30.24 -58.33
N ALA A 315 -7.57 -30.10 -58.97
CA ALA A 315 -7.03 -31.15 -59.90
C ALA A 315 -6.06 -32.10 -59.13
N GLY A 316 -5.39 -31.62 -58.10
CA GLY A 316 -4.47 -32.43 -57.30
C GLY A 316 -3.92 -31.69 -56.08
N VAL A 317 -3.48 -32.46 -55.07
CA VAL A 317 -2.84 -31.95 -53.86
C VAL A 317 -1.52 -32.69 -53.66
N ARG A 318 -0.46 -31.93 -53.35
CA ARG A 318 0.86 -32.48 -53.02
C ARG A 318 1.34 -31.90 -51.70
N TYR A 319 2.11 -32.67 -50.96
CA TYR A 319 2.61 -32.32 -49.66
C TYR A 319 4.12 -32.22 -49.71
N PHE A 320 4.71 -31.22 -49.08
CA PHE A 320 6.15 -31.02 -48.99
C PHE A 320 6.55 -30.73 -47.55
N ASN A 321 7.68 -31.30 -47.12
CA ASN A 321 8.28 -30.89 -45.85
C ASN A 321 8.98 -29.53 -45.98
N MET A 322 9.47 -28.99 -44.86
CA MET A 322 10.15 -27.67 -44.85
C MET A 322 11.48 -27.67 -45.63
N ALA A 323 12.03 -28.84 -46.00
CA ALA A 323 13.19 -28.97 -46.88
C ALA A 323 12.80 -29.07 -48.38
N GLY A 324 11.51 -28.97 -48.73
CA GLY A 324 11.01 -29.04 -50.11
C GLY A 324 10.91 -30.48 -50.66
N GLN A 325 11.01 -31.52 -49.83
CA GLN A 325 10.87 -32.90 -50.24
C GLN A 325 9.38 -33.30 -50.25
N GLU A 326 8.94 -33.96 -51.32
CA GLU A 326 7.56 -34.40 -51.43
C GLU A 326 7.25 -35.55 -50.46
N MET A 327 6.09 -35.46 -49.80
CA MET A 327 5.59 -36.47 -48.86
C MET A 327 4.26 -37.04 -49.35
N GLN A 328 3.89 -38.24 -48.89
CA GLN A 328 2.62 -38.86 -49.27
C GLN A 328 1.42 -38.27 -48.51
N GLU A 329 1.64 -37.75 -47.33
CA GLU A 329 0.61 -37.15 -46.49
C GLU A 329 1.18 -35.99 -45.62
N ALA A 330 0.33 -35.15 -45.11
CA ALA A 330 0.72 -34.07 -44.22
C ALA A 330 1.12 -34.64 -42.83
N ASN A 331 2.34 -34.37 -42.39
CA ASN A 331 2.86 -34.77 -41.08
C ASN A 331 3.76 -33.65 -40.53
N GLY A 332 3.45 -33.17 -39.31
CA GLY A 332 4.12 -32.02 -38.72
C GLY A 332 3.93 -30.75 -39.55
N MET A 333 4.98 -29.90 -39.61
CA MET A 333 4.92 -28.69 -40.40
C MET A 333 5.09 -29.00 -41.90
N THR A 334 4.01 -28.84 -42.65
CA THR A 334 3.89 -29.28 -44.06
C THR A 334 3.45 -28.13 -44.96
N ILE A 335 4.03 -28.02 -46.14
CA ILE A 335 3.54 -27.15 -47.23
C ILE A 335 2.59 -27.99 -48.10
N VAL A 336 1.35 -27.57 -48.12
CA VAL A 336 0.30 -28.21 -49.01
C VAL A 336 0.20 -27.39 -50.28
N VAL A 337 0.50 -28.01 -51.42
CA VAL A 337 0.37 -27.38 -52.73
C VAL A 337 -0.86 -27.96 -53.43
N THR A 338 -1.87 -27.10 -53.62
CA THR A 338 -3.10 -27.47 -54.34
C THR A 338 -3.00 -26.97 -55.79
N THR A 339 -3.21 -27.84 -56.74
CA THR A 339 -3.30 -27.50 -58.20
C THR A 339 -4.75 -27.53 -58.58
N TYR A 340 -5.21 -26.51 -59.31
CA TYR A 340 -6.58 -26.40 -59.81
C TYR A 340 -6.69 -26.77 -61.28
N THR A 341 -7.88 -27.07 -61.73
CA THR A 341 -8.16 -27.50 -63.15
C THR A 341 -7.90 -26.39 -64.15
N ASP A 342 -7.83 -25.12 -63.69
CA ASP A 342 -7.46 -23.95 -64.53
C ASP A 342 -5.96 -23.79 -64.68
N GLY A 343 -5.13 -24.68 -64.11
CA GLY A 343 -3.67 -24.66 -64.14
C GLY A 343 -3.03 -23.78 -63.11
N THR A 344 -3.81 -23.10 -62.29
CA THR A 344 -3.27 -22.31 -61.17
C THR A 344 -2.93 -23.20 -59.99
N THR A 345 -2.02 -22.72 -59.12
CA THR A 345 -1.62 -23.42 -57.88
C THR A 345 -1.72 -22.50 -56.69
N SER A 346 -2.05 -23.09 -55.54
CA SER A 346 -1.92 -22.44 -54.25
C SER A 346 -1.00 -23.23 -53.32
N ALA A 347 -0.30 -22.57 -52.43
CA ALA A 347 0.54 -23.22 -51.42
C ALA A 347 0.21 -22.68 -50.05
N VAL A 348 -0.10 -23.58 -49.11
CA VAL A 348 -0.43 -23.21 -47.71
C VAL A 348 0.46 -24.01 -46.77
N LYS A 349 0.98 -23.39 -45.75
CA LYS A 349 1.73 -24.02 -44.66
C LYS A 349 0.74 -24.46 -43.59
N VAL A 350 0.71 -25.75 -43.31
CA VAL A 350 -0.14 -26.34 -42.28
C VAL A 350 0.68 -27.10 -41.24
N MET A 351 0.18 -27.18 -40.04
CA MET A 351 0.73 -27.98 -38.96
C MET A 351 -0.31 -29.05 -38.60
N LYS A 352 0.07 -30.31 -38.72
CA LYS A 352 -0.81 -31.43 -38.44
C LYS A 352 -0.26 -32.29 -37.30
#